data_6872d287e26912ffd23def25b96d913e
#
_entry.id   6872d287e26912ffd23def25b96d913e
#
_cell.length_a   1.000
_cell.length_b   1.000
_cell.length_c   1.000
_cell.angle_alpha   90.00
_cell.angle_beta   90.00
_cell.angle_gamma   90.00
#
_symmetry.space_group_name_H-M   'P 1'
#
loop_
_entity.id
_entity.type
_entity.pdbx_description
1 polymer ?
#
loop_
_entity_poly.entity_id
_entity_poly.type
_entity_poly.pdbx_seq_one_letter_code
_entity_poly.pdbx_strand_id
1 'polypeptide(L)'
;MLDGLGSIFKGRFNLNSLLAFTFIACCVDAASCLVEVRVPCCAAFCLEMTMAMAARCQRRSTEMGQMDTLRKAVRLKGITKISDYYGGMPGLVQGEAEVEDFMDTYSLPSAPEKVQGVYALLSLLICIGIAVFAGMLHGISLGVQILATSLLVAVPASFFISYTRPMAVLEKRLHMVGTVLCGWEGVKGLSGKAAFPLRDEDLFPLGSTKLNGVKFYGRRSPDEVVALTASLITAAGGGLVPVFQQLMKNRNVEEHPVKNFQNYGTGGIGGEVCGEPVLLGSLNFLQDMGVVIPEGTMVNQAVYAAIDGQLCAVFAISYAKMRSAAAGLVTLCGHRSVTPVILCGDFMLTEGFLQSKFGVKTRRIVFPTREVRNDLLNRRPDPEAAALAITTRDELVSAAYAVTGARSLRSAATLGTVIHLIGG
;
A
#
# COMPACT_ATOMS: atom_id res chain seq x y z
N MET A 1 -25.43 -15.19 18.63
CA MET A 1 -25.71 -15.60 20.01
C MET A 1 -24.89 -16.80 20.45
N LEU A 2 -24.97 -17.97 19.81
CA LEU A 2 -24.16 -19.15 20.17
C LEU A 2 -22.65 -18.85 20.17
N ASP A 3 -22.15 -18.06 19.20
CA ASP A 3 -20.76 -17.63 19.19
C ASP A 3 -20.41 -16.66 20.33
N GLY A 4 -21.36 -15.84 20.77
CA GLY A 4 -21.18 -14.95 21.92
C GLY A 4 -21.03 -15.76 23.24
N LEU A 5 -21.87 -16.76 23.42
CA LEU A 5 -21.77 -17.68 24.57
C LEU A 5 -20.48 -18.54 24.44
N GLY A 6 -20.20 -19.10 23.27
CA GLY A 6 -18.99 -19.87 23.01
C GLY A 6 -17.67 -19.08 23.22
N SER A 7 -17.69 -17.77 23.00
CA SER A 7 -16.51 -16.92 23.26
C SER A 7 -16.27 -16.70 24.75
N ILE A 8 -17.32 -16.66 25.56
CA ILE A 8 -17.21 -16.57 27.02
C ILE A 8 -16.53 -17.83 27.58
N PHE A 9 -16.92 -19.02 27.12
CA PHE A 9 -16.28 -20.28 27.53
C PHE A 9 -14.80 -20.36 27.14
N LYS A 10 -14.40 -19.59 26.09
CA LYS A 10 -12.99 -19.46 25.66
C LYS A 10 -12.25 -18.32 26.37
N GLY A 11 -12.82 -17.72 27.41
CA GLY A 11 -12.24 -16.58 28.14
C GLY A 11 -12.16 -15.28 27.35
N ARG A 12 -12.92 -15.16 26.24
CA ARG A 12 -12.95 -13.95 25.39
C ARG A 12 -14.33 -13.31 25.45
N PHE A 13 -14.43 -12.12 26.02
CA PHE A 13 -15.65 -11.34 26.04
C PHE A 13 -15.69 -10.38 24.84
N ASN A 14 -16.82 -10.28 24.18
CA ASN A 14 -17.01 -9.41 23.00
C ASN A 14 -18.45 -8.89 22.93
N LEU A 15 -18.75 -8.02 21.95
CA LEU A 15 -20.09 -7.48 21.74
C LEU A 15 -21.16 -8.57 21.52
N ASN A 16 -20.81 -9.68 20.88
CA ASN A 16 -21.75 -10.79 20.73
C ASN A 16 -22.07 -11.47 22.05
N SER A 17 -21.12 -11.47 23.01
CA SER A 17 -21.34 -11.94 24.38
C SER A 17 -22.32 -11.03 25.10
N LEU A 18 -22.12 -9.70 25.02
CA LEU A 18 -23.05 -8.72 25.59
C LEU A 18 -24.45 -8.86 24.98
N LEU A 19 -24.55 -9.01 23.64
CA LEU A 19 -25.82 -9.23 22.95
C LEU A 19 -26.53 -10.53 23.40
N ALA A 20 -25.78 -11.59 23.76
CA ALA A 20 -26.35 -12.81 24.29
C ALA A 20 -26.94 -12.59 25.69
N PHE A 21 -26.28 -11.82 26.56
CA PHE A 21 -26.84 -11.42 27.85
C PHE A 21 -28.07 -10.52 27.70
N THR A 22 -28.02 -9.56 26.75
CA THR A 22 -29.20 -8.72 26.44
C THR A 22 -30.37 -9.56 25.99
N PHE A 23 -30.16 -10.60 25.20
CA PHE A 23 -31.23 -11.53 24.80
C PHE A 23 -31.87 -12.23 26.02
N ILE A 24 -31.04 -12.77 26.90
CA ILE A 24 -31.54 -13.45 28.10
C ILE A 24 -32.35 -12.46 28.94
N ALA A 25 -31.85 -11.25 29.18
CA ALA A 25 -32.52 -10.20 29.90
C ALA A 25 -33.89 -9.82 29.28
N CYS A 26 -33.91 -9.66 27.93
CA CYS A 26 -35.15 -9.38 27.21
C CYS A 26 -36.17 -10.53 27.28
N CYS A 27 -35.73 -11.78 27.29
CA CYS A 27 -36.63 -12.93 27.48
C CYS A 27 -37.25 -12.95 28.88
N VAL A 28 -36.44 -12.66 29.91
CA VAL A 28 -36.95 -12.57 31.31
C VAL A 28 -37.89 -11.38 31.48
N ASP A 29 -37.56 -10.23 30.85
CA ASP A 29 -38.44 -9.06 30.82
C ASP A 29 -39.77 -9.36 30.14
N ALA A 30 -39.75 -10.02 28.97
CA ALA A 30 -40.97 -10.42 28.26
C ALA A 30 -41.83 -11.39 29.06
N ALA A 31 -41.22 -12.32 29.79
CA ALA A 31 -41.96 -13.22 30.70
C ALA A 31 -42.61 -12.45 31.88
N SER A 32 -41.93 -11.44 32.44
CA SER A 32 -42.49 -10.59 33.49
C SER A 32 -43.65 -9.72 33.00
N CYS A 33 -43.68 -9.35 31.71
CA CYS A 33 -44.78 -8.61 31.10
C CYS A 33 -46.08 -9.41 30.97
N LEU A 34 -46.05 -10.75 31.13
CA LEU A 34 -47.25 -11.58 31.21
C LEU A 34 -47.98 -11.42 32.55
N VAL A 35 -47.27 -11.04 33.59
CA VAL A 35 -47.84 -10.81 34.95
C VAL A 35 -48.20 -9.33 35.12
N GLU A 36 -47.36 -8.45 34.67
CA GLU A 36 -47.56 -7.00 34.66
C GLU A 36 -47.91 -6.52 33.23
N VAL A 37 -49.09 -5.95 33.07
CA VAL A 37 -49.53 -5.49 31.72
C VAL A 37 -48.67 -4.32 31.21
N ARG A 38 -47.56 -4.63 30.54
CA ARG A 38 -46.64 -3.65 29.93
C ARG A 38 -46.06 -4.19 28.64
N VAL A 39 -45.46 -3.29 27.84
CA VAL A 39 -44.87 -3.62 26.55
C VAL A 39 -43.43 -4.09 26.73
N PRO A 40 -43.04 -5.27 26.24
CA PRO A 40 -41.68 -5.77 26.36
C PRO A 40 -40.72 -5.04 25.39
N CYS A 41 -39.43 -4.99 25.71
CA CYS A 41 -38.37 -4.32 24.92
C CYS A 41 -37.91 -5.14 23.70
N CYS A 42 -38.63 -6.19 23.29
CA CYS A 42 -38.23 -7.13 22.23
C CYS A 42 -37.98 -6.47 20.86
N ALA A 43 -38.72 -5.41 20.51
CA ALA A 43 -38.57 -4.73 19.23
C ALA A 43 -37.18 -4.08 19.07
N ALA A 44 -36.67 -3.43 20.13
CA ALA A 44 -35.33 -2.83 20.14
C ALA A 44 -34.26 -3.91 20.02
N PHE A 45 -34.38 -5.03 20.71
CA PHE A 45 -33.49 -6.18 20.60
C PHE A 45 -33.50 -6.76 19.19
N CYS A 46 -34.62 -6.88 18.50
CA CYS A 46 -34.70 -7.34 17.12
C CYS A 46 -33.93 -6.41 16.17
N LEU A 47 -33.96 -5.10 16.39
CA LEU A 47 -33.18 -4.13 15.61
C LEU A 47 -31.67 -4.35 15.80
N GLU A 48 -31.20 -4.47 17.03
CA GLU A 48 -29.80 -4.74 17.35
C GLU A 48 -29.33 -6.06 16.74
N MET A 49 -30.13 -7.13 16.85
CA MET A 49 -29.82 -8.42 16.23
C MET A 49 -29.72 -8.32 14.71
N THR A 50 -30.62 -7.55 14.09
CA THR A 50 -30.59 -7.33 12.63
C THR A 50 -29.30 -6.63 12.21
N MET A 51 -28.87 -5.61 12.96
CA MET A 51 -27.62 -4.89 12.67
C MET A 51 -26.38 -5.78 12.90
N ALA A 52 -26.39 -6.59 13.95
CA ALA A 52 -25.32 -7.55 14.22
C ALA A 52 -25.22 -8.62 13.10
N MET A 53 -26.36 -9.12 12.61
CA MET A 53 -26.40 -10.04 11.47
C MET A 53 -25.94 -9.40 10.18
N ALA A 54 -26.37 -8.17 9.88
CA ALA A 54 -25.94 -7.41 8.72
C ALA A 54 -24.42 -7.19 8.72
N ALA A 55 -23.84 -6.82 9.86
CA ALA A 55 -22.38 -6.68 10.02
C ALA A 55 -21.65 -8.02 9.77
N ARG A 56 -22.19 -9.12 10.24
CA ARG A 56 -21.65 -10.47 10.01
C ARG A 56 -21.70 -10.88 8.54
N CYS A 57 -22.83 -10.67 7.88
CA CYS A 57 -22.98 -10.93 6.44
C CYS A 57 -22.00 -10.09 5.65
N GLN A 58 -21.82 -8.80 5.99
CA GLN A 58 -20.89 -7.92 5.36
C GLN A 58 -19.43 -8.39 5.52
N ARG A 59 -19.05 -8.81 6.74
CA ARG A 59 -17.72 -9.38 7.01
C ARG A 59 -17.46 -10.62 6.16
N ARG A 60 -18.40 -11.57 6.12
CA ARG A 60 -18.27 -12.78 5.29
C ARG A 60 -18.18 -12.46 3.80
N SER A 61 -18.98 -11.51 3.32
CA SER A 61 -18.88 -11.06 1.92
C SER A 61 -17.51 -10.44 1.60
N THR A 62 -16.94 -9.69 2.53
CA THR A 62 -15.58 -9.12 2.40
C THR A 62 -14.52 -10.22 2.36
N GLU A 63 -14.59 -11.20 3.28
CA GLU A 63 -13.70 -12.36 3.32
C GLU A 63 -13.73 -13.16 2.01
N MET A 64 -14.94 -13.42 1.48
CA MET A 64 -15.09 -14.11 0.20
C MET A 64 -14.49 -13.32 -0.97
N GLY A 65 -14.66 -11.99 -0.97
CA GLY A 65 -14.05 -11.11 -1.98
C GLY A 65 -12.53 -11.13 -1.94
N GLN A 66 -11.95 -11.17 -0.75
CA GLN A 66 -10.49 -11.29 -0.56
C GLN A 66 -9.97 -12.64 -1.09
N MET A 67 -10.63 -13.73 -0.74
CA MET A 67 -10.26 -15.07 -1.23
C MET A 67 -10.42 -15.18 -2.77
N ASP A 68 -11.45 -14.57 -3.34
CA ASP A 68 -11.62 -14.53 -4.81
C ASP A 68 -10.50 -13.76 -5.49
N THR A 69 -10.03 -12.67 -4.87
CA THR A 69 -8.87 -11.91 -5.35
C THR A 69 -7.60 -12.75 -5.35
N LEU A 70 -7.31 -13.43 -4.24
CA LEU A 70 -6.12 -14.29 -4.11
C LEU A 70 -6.16 -15.49 -5.06
N ARG A 71 -7.33 -16.13 -5.22
CA ARG A 71 -7.50 -17.29 -6.10
C ARG A 71 -7.23 -16.98 -7.57
N LYS A 72 -7.48 -15.76 -8.02
CA LYS A 72 -7.26 -15.33 -9.41
C LYS A 72 -5.81 -14.95 -9.72
N ALA A 73 -4.95 -14.97 -8.72
CA ALA A 73 -3.55 -14.56 -8.88
C ALA A 73 -2.73 -15.61 -9.62
N VAL A 74 -1.91 -15.15 -10.56
CA VAL A 74 -0.86 -15.95 -11.20
C VAL A 74 0.43 -15.90 -10.37
N ARG A 75 0.72 -14.74 -9.79
CA ARG A 75 1.83 -14.51 -8.86
C ARG A 75 1.34 -13.68 -7.69
N LEU A 76 1.84 -13.98 -6.51
CA LEU A 76 1.58 -13.22 -5.30
C LEU A 76 2.83 -12.42 -4.93
N LYS A 77 2.64 -11.11 -4.69
CA LYS A 77 3.66 -10.25 -4.11
C LYS A 77 3.17 -9.72 -2.77
N GLY A 78 4.01 -9.83 -1.75
CA GLY A 78 3.76 -9.28 -0.43
C GLY A 78 4.39 -7.91 -0.26
N ILE A 79 3.72 -7.06 0.50
CA ILE A 79 4.33 -5.82 1.01
C ILE A 79 4.78 -6.12 2.44
N THR A 80 6.08 -6.10 2.65
CA THR A 80 6.71 -6.33 3.96
C THR A 80 7.35 -5.05 4.47
N LYS A 81 7.61 -4.99 5.77
CA LYS A 81 8.19 -3.84 6.44
C LYS A 81 9.62 -4.12 6.85
N ILE A 82 10.56 -3.30 6.40
CA ILE A 82 11.96 -3.32 6.85
C ILE A 82 12.15 -2.17 7.84
N SER A 83 12.67 -2.48 9.03
CA SER A 83 13.02 -1.45 10.02
C SER A 83 14.21 -0.62 9.54
N ASP A 84 14.22 0.69 9.87
CA ASP A 84 15.32 1.62 9.54
C ASP A 84 15.81 1.52 8.09
N TYR A 85 14.86 1.69 7.14
CA TYR A 85 15.18 1.57 5.72
C TYR A 85 15.85 2.84 5.16
N TYR A 86 15.27 4.02 5.43
CA TYR A 86 15.79 5.29 4.93
C TYR A 86 15.55 6.42 5.94
N GLY A 87 16.62 7.09 6.41
CA GLY A 87 16.53 8.24 7.33
C GLY A 87 15.79 7.94 8.63
N GLY A 88 15.99 6.78 9.23
CA GLY A 88 15.30 6.34 10.44
C GLY A 88 13.85 5.90 10.22
N MET A 89 13.34 5.96 8.97
CA MET A 89 12.00 5.50 8.63
C MET A 89 12.02 4.03 8.19
N PRO A 90 11.00 3.24 8.55
CA PRO A 90 10.85 1.92 7.99
C PRO A 90 10.53 1.98 6.49
N GLY A 91 10.97 0.98 5.74
CA GLY A 91 10.65 0.79 4.33
C GLY A 91 9.49 -0.19 4.13
N LEU A 92 8.62 0.10 3.18
CA LEU A 92 7.61 -0.82 2.69
C LEU A 92 8.06 -1.37 1.34
N VAL A 93 8.54 -2.61 1.36
CA VAL A 93 9.19 -3.24 0.21
C VAL A 93 8.28 -4.34 -0.34
N GLN A 94 8.18 -4.42 -1.67
CA GLN A 94 7.49 -5.52 -2.34
C GLN A 94 8.46 -6.70 -2.55
N GLY A 95 7.99 -7.89 -2.22
CA GLY A 95 8.71 -9.15 -2.40
C GLY A 95 7.76 -10.28 -2.79
N GLU A 96 8.28 -11.49 -2.95
CA GLU A 96 7.45 -12.69 -3.11
C GLU A 96 6.68 -12.96 -1.81
N ALA A 97 5.46 -13.47 -1.91
CA ALA A 97 4.62 -13.83 -0.78
C ALA A 97 3.83 -15.11 -1.05
N GLU A 98 3.45 -15.79 0.02
CA GLU A 98 2.62 -16.98 0.00
C GLU A 98 1.24 -16.68 0.61
N VAL A 99 0.25 -17.54 0.32
CA VAL A 99 -1.11 -17.39 0.89
C VAL A 99 -1.10 -17.63 2.41
N GLU A 100 -0.17 -18.41 2.90
CA GLU A 100 0.02 -18.73 4.32
C GLU A 100 0.28 -17.47 5.14
N ASP A 101 1.09 -16.54 4.66
CA ASP A 101 1.31 -15.21 5.28
C ASP A 101 0.01 -14.46 5.56
N PHE A 102 -0.97 -14.59 4.66
CA PHE A 102 -2.28 -13.99 4.84
C PHE A 102 -3.09 -14.69 5.93
N MET A 103 -3.08 -16.02 5.96
CA MET A 103 -3.88 -16.81 6.90
C MET A 103 -3.43 -16.61 8.34
N ASP A 104 -2.13 -16.53 8.60
CA ASP A 104 -1.54 -16.39 9.92
C ASP A 104 -1.92 -15.06 10.59
N THR A 105 -1.94 -13.98 9.83
CA THR A 105 -2.24 -12.66 10.35
C THR A 105 -3.72 -12.31 10.33
N TYR A 106 -4.48 -12.94 9.43
CA TYR A 106 -5.90 -12.62 9.22
C TYR A 106 -6.80 -12.99 10.41
N SER A 107 -6.51 -14.08 11.10
CA SER A 107 -7.29 -14.58 12.24
C SER A 107 -7.12 -13.75 13.53
N LEU A 108 -6.14 -12.85 13.57
CA LEU A 108 -5.85 -12.05 14.76
C LEU A 108 -6.93 -10.98 15.00
N PRO A 109 -7.38 -10.79 16.26
CA PRO A 109 -8.41 -9.81 16.58
C PRO A 109 -7.92 -8.39 16.33
N SER A 110 -8.76 -7.56 15.70
CA SER A 110 -8.48 -6.16 15.47
C SER A 110 -8.43 -5.34 16.76
N ALA A 111 -7.72 -4.19 16.74
CA ALA A 111 -7.71 -3.29 17.89
C ALA A 111 -9.13 -2.79 18.26
N PRO A 112 -10.00 -2.41 17.30
CA PRO A 112 -11.40 -2.12 17.61
C PRO A 112 -12.13 -3.26 18.33
N GLU A 113 -11.93 -4.52 17.91
CA GLU A 113 -12.56 -5.69 18.57
C GLU A 113 -12.06 -5.88 20.00
N LYS A 114 -10.78 -5.64 20.28
CA LYS A 114 -10.24 -5.69 21.66
C LYS A 114 -10.86 -4.61 22.54
N VAL A 115 -10.97 -3.37 22.05
CA VAL A 115 -11.60 -2.26 22.77
C VAL A 115 -13.09 -2.54 23.02
N GLN A 116 -13.79 -3.06 22.01
CA GLN A 116 -15.19 -3.48 22.14
C GLN A 116 -15.38 -4.57 23.19
N GLY A 117 -14.43 -5.49 23.33
CA GLY A 117 -14.47 -6.53 24.36
C GLY A 117 -14.40 -5.96 25.77
N VAL A 118 -13.47 -5.03 26.02
CA VAL A 118 -13.34 -4.35 27.32
C VAL A 118 -14.60 -3.51 27.63
N TYR A 119 -15.08 -2.74 26.65
CA TYR A 119 -16.30 -1.95 26.76
C TYR A 119 -17.49 -2.84 27.10
N ALA A 120 -17.69 -3.96 26.41
CA ALA A 120 -18.81 -4.88 26.64
C ALA A 120 -18.81 -5.47 28.07
N LEU A 121 -17.63 -5.83 28.57
CA LEU A 121 -17.50 -6.34 29.93
C LEU A 121 -17.85 -5.27 30.99
N LEU A 122 -17.31 -4.07 30.85
CA LEU A 122 -17.56 -2.97 31.76
C LEU A 122 -19.05 -2.56 31.75
N SER A 123 -19.63 -2.44 30.57
CA SER A 123 -21.05 -2.11 30.40
C SER A 123 -21.96 -3.16 31.06
N LEU A 124 -21.64 -4.44 30.88
CA LEU A 124 -22.42 -5.51 31.56
C LEU A 124 -22.40 -5.35 33.07
N LEU A 125 -21.23 -5.13 33.67
CA LEU A 125 -21.10 -4.95 35.12
C LEU A 125 -21.86 -3.72 35.61
N ILE A 126 -21.79 -2.61 34.88
CA ILE A 126 -22.53 -1.38 35.23
C ILE A 126 -24.03 -1.62 35.14
N CYS A 127 -24.54 -2.24 34.08
CA CYS A 127 -25.96 -2.53 33.89
C CYS A 127 -26.50 -3.45 34.99
N ILE A 128 -25.75 -4.49 35.38
CA ILE A 128 -26.12 -5.37 36.50
C ILE A 128 -26.18 -4.58 37.81
N GLY A 129 -25.17 -3.73 38.07
CA GLY A 129 -25.14 -2.87 39.27
C GLY A 129 -26.36 -1.95 39.38
N ILE A 130 -26.72 -1.27 38.31
CA ILE A 130 -27.89 -0.39 38.24
C ILE A 130 -29.18 -1.19 38.45
N ALA A 131 -29.30 -2.35 37.80
CA ALA A 131 -30.48 -3.20 37.89
C ALA A 131 -30.70 -3.75 39.32
N VAL A 132 -29.63 -4.21 39.99
CA VAL A 132 -29.67 -4.68 41.39
C VAL A 132 -30.05 -3.54 42.30
N PHE A 133 -29.44 -2.37 42.16
CA PHE A 133 -29.78 -1.21 42.99
C PHE A 133 -31.26 -0.80 42.84
N ALA A 134 -31.74 -0.73 41.58
CA ALA A 134 -33.17 -0.44 41.35
C ALA A 134 -34.12 -1.51 41.88
N GLY A 135 -33.74 -2.79 41.74
CA GLY A 135 -34.51 -3.93 42.28
C GLY A 135 -34.63 -3.93 43.82
N MET A 136 -33.57 -3.46 44.49
CA MET A 136 -33.58 -3.31 45.96
C MET A 136 -34.52 -2.17 46.42
N LEU A 137 -34.60 -1.09 45.66
CA LEU A 137 -35.41 0.08 46.02
C LEU A 137 -36.89 -0.07 45.63
N HIS A 138 -37.16 -0.65 44.47
CA HIS A 138 -38.47 -0.60 43.83
C HIS A 138 -39.07 -1.97 43.48
N GLY A 139 -38.40 -3.06 43.86
CA GLY A 139 -38.83 -4.41 43.58
C GLY A 139 -38.22 -5.08 42.36
N ILE A 140 -38.25 -6.42 42.36
CA ILE A 140 -37.56 -7.27 41.40
C ILE A 140 -38.03 -7.04 39.97
N SER A 141 -39.32 -6.79 39.74
CA SER A 141 -39.88 -6.55 38.41
C SER A 141 -39.25 -5.32 37.73
N LEU A 142 -39.10 -4.20 38.47
CA LEU A 142 -38.45 -3.00 37.96
C LEU A 142 -36.95 -3.25 37.74
N GLY A 143 -36.29 -4.03 38.58
CA GLY A 143 -34.89 -4.41 38.38
C GLY A 143 -34.66 -5.19 37.11
N VAL A 144 -35.53 -6.13 36.76
CA VAL A 144 -35.48 -6.89 35.49
C VAL A 144 -35.71 -5.98 34.30
N GLN A 145 -36.68 -5.08 34.37
CA GLN A 145 -36.94 -4.10 33.30
C GLN A 145 -35.73 -3.18 33.05
N ILE A 146 -35.15 -2.66 34.13
CA ILE A 146 -33.96 -1.79 34.06
C ILE A 146 -32.76 -2.54 33.49
N LEU A 147 -32.59 -3.84 33.86
CA LEU A 147 -31.52 -4.65 33.28
C LEU A 147 -31.68 -4.79 31.74
N ALA A 148 -32.90 -5.15 31.31
CA ALA A 148 -33.16 -5.30 29.86
C ALA A 148 -32.95 -3.98 29.08
N THR A 149 -33.49 -2.87 29.60
CA THR A 149 -33.40 -1.57 28.95
C THR A 149 -31.98 -0.99 28.97
N SER A 150 -31.26 -1.10 30.09
CA SER A 150 -29.88 -0.63 30.21
C SER A 150 -28.93 -1.43 29.32
N LEU A 151 -29.10 -2.75 29.20
CA LEU A 151 -28.32 -3.58 28.29
C LEU A 151 -28.59 -3.23 26.80
N LEU A 152 -29.85 -2.94 26.45
CA LEU A 152 -30.19 -2.48 25.10
C LEU A 152 -29.52 -1.13 24.75
N VAL A 153 -29.49 -0.20 25.71
CA VAL A 153 -28.77 1.07 25.49
C VAL A 153 -27.26 0.87 25.45
N ALA A 154 -26.73 -0.06 26.24
CA ALA A 154 -25.31 -0.37 26.30
C ALA A 154 -24.76 -1.07 25.06
N VAL A 155 -25.61 -1.60 24.16
CA VAL A 155 -25.23 -2.20 22.88
C VAL A 155 -25.70 -1.31 21.73
N PRO A 156 -25.02 -0.20 21.42
CA PRO A 156 -25.45 0.61 20.28
C PRO A 156 -25.31 -0.18 18.98
N ALA A 157 -26.41 -0.35 18.26
CA ALA A 157 -26.50 -1.14 17.03
C ALA A 157 -25.44 -0.73 15.97
N SER A 158 -25.08 0.56 15.94
CA SER A 158 -24.04 1.12 15.07
C SER A 158 -22.63 0.59 15.38
N PHE A 159 -22.37 0.08 16.59
CA PHE A 159 -21.05 -0.44 16.97
C PHE A 159 -20.66 -1.67 16.14
N PHE A 160 -21.62 -2.51 15.76
CA PHE A 160 -21.38 -3.70 14.93
C PHE A 160 -20.87 -3.34 13.54
N ILE A 161 -21.31 -2.20 12.98
CA ILE A 161 -20.96 -1.76 11.63
C ILE A 161 -19.79 -0.79 11.59
N SER A 162 -19.33 -0.27 12.72
CA SER A 162 -18.30 0.76 12.82
C SER A 162 -16.97 0.38 12.16
N TYR A 163 -16.59 -0.89 12.20
CA TYR A 163 -15.39 -1.43 11.57
C TYR A 163 -15.70 -2.15 10.25
N THR A 164 -16.75 -2.96 10.22
CA THR A 164 -17.07 -3.81 9.06
C THR A 164 -17.41 -2.99 7.82
N ARG A 165 -18.10 -1.86 7.98
CA ARG A 165 -18.46 -0.99 6.86
C ARG A 165 -17.27 -0.29 6.21
N PRO A 166 -16.37 0.41 6.92
CA PRO A 166 -15.16 0.97 6.34
C PRO A 166 -14.28 -0.08 5.67
N MET A 167 -14.13 -1.27 6.28
CA MET A 167 -13.38 -2.38 5.73
C MET A 167 -13.97 -2.86 4.40
N ALA A 168 -15.28 -3.07 4.33
CA ALA A 168 -15.94 -3.52 3.10
C ALA A 168 -15.87 -2.48 1.96
N VAL A 169 -15.91 -1.18 2.29
CA VAL A 169 -15.75 -0.11 1.29
C VAL A 169 -14.33 -0.07 0.75
N LEU A 170 -13.34 -0.21 1.62
CA LEU A 170 -11.94 -0.27 1.23
C LEU A 170 -11.67 -1.50 0.36
N GLU A 171 -12.15 -2.66 0.78
CA GLU A 171 -11.94 -3.94 0.10
C GLU A 171 -12.46 -3.95 -1.32
N LYS A 172 -13.63 -3.33 -1.58
CA LYS A 172 -14.12 -3.14 -2.94
C LYS A 172 -13.16 -2.36 -3.85
N ARG A 173 -12.45 -1.38 -3.29
CA ARG A 173 -11.44 -0.59 -4.03
C ARG A 173 -10.16 -1.38 -4.23
N LEU A 174 -9.73 -2.12 -3.23
CA LEU A 174 -8.55 -2.96 -3.28
C LEU A 174 -8.73 -4.14 -4.25
N HIS A 175 -9.92 -4.74 -4.27
CA HIS A 175 -10.27 -5.81 -5.22
C HIS A 175 -10.09 -5.36 -6.68
N MET A 176 -10.47 -4.12 -7.02
CA MET A 176 -10.29 -3.59 -8.39
C MET A 176 -8.84 -3.52 -8.83
N VAL A 177 -7.91 -3.30 -7.91
CA VAL A 177 -6.46 -3.25 -8.17
C VAL A 177 -5.74 -4.55 -7.79
N GLY A 178 -6.48 -5.60 -7.45
CA GLY A 178 -5.93 -6.90 -7.14
C GLY A 178 -5.09 -6.93 -5.85
N THR A 179 -5.55 -6.26 -4.79
CA THR A 179 -4.84 -6.16 -3.52
C THR A 179 -5.69 -6.64 -2.36
N VAL A 180 -5.08 -7.31 -1.41
CA VAL A 180 -5.71 -7.81 -0.17
C VAL A 180 -4.86 -7.40 1.03
N LEU A 181 -5.49 -6.88 2.09
CA LEU A 181 -4.81 -6.56 3.36
C LEU A 181 -4.74 -7.80 4.25
N CYS A 182 -3.58 -8.05 4.84
CA CYS A 182 -3.37 -9.18 5.75
C CYS A 182 -3.89 -8.84 7.16
N GLY A 183 -5.21 -8.83 7.30
CA GLY A 183 -5.88 -8.57 8.57
C GLY A 183 -5.58 -7.19 9.18
N TRP A 184 -5.78 -7.08 10.50
CA TRP A 184 -5.54 -5.81 11.22
C TRP A 184 -4.06 -5.49 11.41
N GLU A 185 -3.21 -6.49 11.56
CA GLU A 185 -1.76 -6.28 11.66
C GLU A 185 -1.21 -5.69 10.35
N GLY A 186 -1.72 -6.12 9.19
CA GLY A 186 -1.44 -5.50 7.90
C GLY A 186 -1.84 -4.02 7.87
N VAL A 187 -3.07 -3.69 8.33
CA VAL A 187 -3.55 -2.31 8.42
C VAL A 187 -2.65 -1.48 9.35
N LYS A 188 -2.26 -2.00 10.50
CA LYS A 188 -1.39 -1.33 11.47
C LYS A 188 0.01 -1.09 10.92
N GLY A 189 0.60 -2.12 10.31
CA GLY A 189 1.94 -2.06 9.73
C GLY A 189 2.06 -1.03 8.60
N LEU A 190 1.08 -1.00 7.70
CA LEU A 190 1.06 -0.09 6.55
C LEU A 190 0.68 1.35 6.90
N SER A 191 -0.02 1.59 8.00
CA SER A 191 -0.57 2.92 8.33
C SER A 191 0.42 3.92 8.93
N GLY A 192 1.64 3.51 9.27
CA GLY A 192 2.69 4.36 9.84
C GLY A 192 3.38 5.27 8.81
N LYS A 193 4.31 6.12 9.31
CA LYS A 193 5.26 6.81 8.41
C LYS A 193 6.23 5.77 7.85
N ALA A 194 6.45 5.79 6.52
CA ALA A 194 7.33 4.84 5.88
C ALA A 194 7.93 5.40 4.57
N ALA A 195 9.13 4.95 4.24
CA ALA A 195 9.71 5.08 2.93
C ALA A 195 9.11 4.01 1.99
N PHE A 196 8.85 4.39 0.74
CA PHE A 196 8.36 3.47 -0.29
C PHE A 196 9.36 3.48 -1.45
N PRO A 197 10.16 2.42 -1.62
CA PRO A 197 11.10 2.32 -2.72
C PRO A 197 10.37 2.16 -4.05
N LEU A 198 10.81 2.92 -5.06
CA LEU A 198 10.30 2.87 -6.43
C LEU A 198 11.44 2.46 -7.36
N ARG A 199 11.25 1.37 -8.08
CA ARG A 199 12.18 0.86 -9.08
C ARG A 199 11.77 1.31 -10.47
N ASP A 200 12.66 1.13 -11.46
CA ASP A 200 12.37 1.45 -12.86
C ASP A 200 11.08 0.79 -13.36
N GLU A 201 10.89 -0.48 -13.05
CA GLU A 201 9.73 -1.28 -13.45
C GLU A 201 8.39 -0.81 -12.84
N ASP A 202 8.44 -0.16 -11.66
CA ASP A 202 7.24 0.41 -11.01
C ASP A 202 6.71 1.63 -11.78
N LEU A 203 7.63 2.41 -12.37
CA LEU A 203 7.29 3.61 -13.12
C LEU A 203 7.14 3.34 -14.62
N PHE A 204 8.03 2.54 -15.16
CA PHE A 204 8.10 2.17 -16.58
C PHE A 204 8.27 0.65 -16.73
N PRO A 205 7.19 -0.12 -16.69
CA PRO A 205 7.22 -1.58 -16.88
C PRO A 205 7.88 -1.97 -18.21
N LEU A 206 8.38 -3.20 -18.29
CA LEU A 206 9.01 -3.74 -19.49
C LEU A 206 8.18 -3.47 -20.75
N GLY A 207 8.82 -2.95 -21.80
CA GLY A 207 8.18 -2.59 -23.07
C GLY A 207 7.52 -1.20 -23.09
N SER A 208 7.48 -0.48 -21.96
CA SER A 208 6.99 0.91 -21.93
C SER A 208 8.04 1.93 -22.41
N THR A 209 9.31 1.55 -22.38
CA THR A 209 10.42 2.37 -22.91
C THR A 209 10.82 1.83 -24.29
N LYS A 210 10.87 2.69 -25.29
CA LYS A 210 11.16 2.32 -26.68
C LYS A 210 12.15 3.28 -27.32
N LEU A 211 13.01 2.73 -28.17
CA LEU A 211 13.86 3.50 -29.06
C LEU A 211 13.10 3.76 -30.36
N ASN A 212 12.82 5.02 -30.68
CA ASN A 212 12.08 5.40 -31.89
C ASN A 212 13.00 5.65 -33.10
N GLY A 213 14.27 5.95 -32.84
CA GLY A 213 15.24 6.17 -33.88
C GLY A 213 16.58 6.63 -33.33
N VAL A 214 17.59 6.54 -34.15
CA VAL A 214 18.97 7.00 -33.86
C VAL A 214 19.46 7.87 -35.00
N LYS A 215 20.06 9.01 -34.65
CA LYS A 215 20.78 9.85 -35.62
C LYS A 215 22.24 9.93 -35.19
N PHE A 216 23.12 9.55 -36.10
CA PHE A 216 24.57 9.60 -35.89
C PHE A 216 25.17 10.87 -36.45
N TYR A 217 26.22 11.36 -35.82
CA TYR A 217 26.95 12.56 -36.16
C TYR A 217 28.46 12.27 -36.20
N GLY A 218 29.20 13.07 -36.97
CA GLY A 218 30.65 12.90 -37.09
C GLY A 218 31.05 11.78 -38.04
N ARG A 219 32.32 11.32 -37.89
CA ARG A 219 32.95 10.34 -38.82
C ARG A 219 33.11 8.94 -38.22
N ARG A 220 32.68 8.74 -36.94
CA ARG A 220 32.80 7.44 -36.25
C ARG A 220 31.81 6.42 -36.82
N SER A 221 32.20 5.16 -36.76
CA SER A 221 31.32 4.07 -37.17
C SER A 221 30.08 4.04 -36.28
N PRO A 222 28.86 3.91 -36.84
CA PRO A 222 27.65 3.73 -36.04
C PRO A 222 27.72 2.58 -35.08
N ASP A 223 28.38 1.48 -35.43
CA ASP A 223 28.47 0.28 -34.58
C ASP A 223 29.40 0.51 -33.38
N GLU A 224 30.51 1.22 -33.58
CA GLU A 224 31.41 1.66 -32.52
C GLU A 224 30.68 2.59 -31.53
N VAL A 225 29.93 3.59 -32.01
CA VAL A 225 29.17 4.52 -31.19
C VAL A 225 28.11 3.77 -30.38
N VAL A 226 27.42 2.79 -30.97
CA VAL A 226 26.44 1.97 -30.25
C VAL A 226 27.14 1.10 -29.21
N ALA A 227 28.27 0.46 -29.51
CA ALA A 227 29.00 -0.36 -28.54
C ALA A 227 29.41 0.46 -27.30
N LEU A 228 30.04 1.62 -27.50
CA LEU A 228 30.50 2.48 -26.40
C LEU A 228 29.33 3.03 -25.58
N THR A 229 28.27 3.49 -26.24
CA THR A 229 27.07 4.04 -25.59
C THR A 229 26.33 2.97 -24.78
N ALA A 230 26.08 1.82 -25.40
CA ALA A 230 25.33 0.75 -24.75
C ALA A 230 26.10 0.15 -23.56
N SER A 231 27.41 0.03 -23.65
CA SER A 231 28.28 -0.40 -22.55
C SER A 231 28.14 0.52 -21.34
N LEU A 232 28.15 1.84 -21.55
CA LEU A 232 27.99 2.80 -20.46
C LEU A 232 26.57 2.75 -19.84
N ILE A 233 25.53 2.55 -20.66
CA ILE A 233 24.14 2.38 -20.17
C ILE A 233 23.99 1.07 -19.37
N THR A 234 24.61 -0.02 -19.83
CA THR A 234 24.59 -1.28 -19.07
C THR A 234 25.27 -1.13 -17.72
N ALA A 235 26.40 -0.41 -17.66
CA ALA A 235 27.08 -0.11 -16.40
C ALA A 235 26.26 0.81 -15.46
N ALA A 236 25.39 1.66 -16.02
CA ALA A 236 24.46 2.48 -15.24
C ALA A 236 23.30 1.65 -14.65
N GLY A 237 22.85 0.65 -15.40
CA GLY A 237 21.65 -0.12 -15.06
C GLY A 237 20.35 0.60 -15.42
N GLY A 238 19.22 0.01 -15.02
CA GLY A 238 17.90 0.62 -15.13
C GLY A 238 17.13 0.30 -16.40
N GLY A 239 16.02 1.03 -16.61
CA GLY A 239 15.04 0.75 -17.65
C GLY A 239 15.49 0.92 -19.09
N LEU A 240 16.63 1.60 -19.34
CA LEU A 240 17.21 1.75 -20.67
C LEU A 240 18.03 0.53 -21.12
N VAL A 241 18.54 -0.28 -20.20
CA VAL A 241 19.42 -1.42 -20.50
C VAL A 241 18.80 -2.39 -21.51
N PRO A 242 17.56 -2.86 -21.36
CA PRO A 242 16.96 -3.79 -22.33
C PRO A 242 16.86 -3.21 -23.76
N VAL A 243 16.61 -1.89 -23.84
CA VAL A 243 16.47 -1.18 -25.14
C VAL A 243 17.82 -1.15 -25.87
N PHE A 244 18.89 -0.83 -25.15
CA PHE A 244 20.24 -0.75 -25.75
C PHE A 244 20.86 -2.13 -25.98
N GLN A 245 20.59 -3.12 -25.14
CA GLN A 245 20.96 -4.51 -25.41
C GLN A 245 20.29 -5.05 -26.67
N GLN A 246 19.02 -4.72 -26.91
CA GLN A 246 18.35 -5.10 -28.16
C GLN A 246 19.00 -4.39 -29.36
N LEU A 247 19.40 -3.13 -29.20
CA LEU A 247 20.11 -2.38 -30.26
C LEU A 247 21.48 -3.00 -30.60
N MET A 248 22.25 -3.40 -29.55
CA MET A 248 23.52 -4.13 -29.72
C MET A 248 23.34 -5.45 -30.47
N LYS A 249 22.35 -6.24 -30.08
CA LYS A 249 22.02 -7.51 -30.76
C LYS A 249 21.68 -7.31 -32.23
N ASN A 250 20.86 -6.30 -32.53
CA ASN A 250 20.45 -5.99 -33.89
C ASN A 250 21.62 -5.58 -34.78
N ARG A 251 22.70 -5.02 -34.22
CA ARG A 251 23.90 -4.57 -34.91
C ARG A 251 25.10 -5.52 -34.80
N ASN A 252 24.90 -6.62 -34.03
CA ASN A 252 25.95 -7.61 -33.77
C ASN A 252 27.22 -7.00 -33.14
N VAL A 253 27.04 -6.11 -32.17
CA VAL A 253 28.13 -5.46 -31.43
C VAL A 253 28.23 -6.00 -30.03
N GLU A 254 29.45 -6.04 -29.48
CA GLU A 254 29.77 -6.56 -28.16
C GLU A 254 29.85 -5.43 -27.11
N GLU A 255 29.65 -5.81 -25.86
CA GLU A 255 29.77 -4.94 -24.70
C GLU A 255 31.24 -4.82 -24.29
N HIS A 256 31.64 -3.64 -23.85
CA HIS A 256 32.99 -3.32 -23.39
C HIS A 256 33.02 -2.96 -21.91
N PRO A 257 34.12 -3.24 -21.21
CA PRO A 257 34.25 -2.84 -19.81
C PRO A 257 34.32 -1.32 -19.65
N VAL A 258 33.59 -0.82 -18.64
CA VAL A 258 33.53 0.61 -18.31
C VAL A 258 34.41 0.90 -17.11
N LYS A 259 35.27 1.89 -17.21
CA LYS A 259 36.10 2.43 -16.12
C LYS A 259 35.62 3.83 -15.72
N ASN A 260 35.97 4.24 -14.50
CA ASN A 260 35.71 5.60 -14.01
C ASN A 260 34.25 6.06 -14.18
N PHE A 261 33.29 5.13 -13.97
CA PHE A 261 31.86 5.43 -14.12
C PHE A 261 31.40 6.49 -13.14
N GLN A 262 30.71 7.53 -13.64
CA GLN A 262 30.12 8.61 -12.85
C GLN A 262 28.65 8.79 -13.21
N ASN A 263 27.79 9.01 -12.20
CA ASN A 263 26.39 9.42 -12.37
C ASN A 263 26.25 10.83 -11.79
N TYR A 264 25.92 11.80 -12.64
CA TYR A 264 25.87 13.22 -12.28
C TYR A 264 24.56 13.65 -11.60
N GLY A 265 23.56 12.77 -11.56
CA GLY A 265 22.27 13.09 -10.92
C GLY A 265 21.42 14.14 -11.64
N THR A 266 21.97 14.87 -12.60
CA THR A 266 21.31 15.92 -13.39
C THR A 266 20.78 15.41 -14.74
N GLY A 267 20.62 14.11 -14.90
CA GLY A 267 20.12 13.48 -16.12
C GLY A 267 21.24 13.09 -17.08
N GLY A 268 22.42 12.72 -16.54
CA GLY A 268 23.54 12.25 -17.33
C GLY A 268 24.49 11.33 -16.56
N ILE A 269 25.23 10.54 -17.33
CA ILE A 269 26.27 9.61 -16.89
C ILE A 269 27.53 9.80 -17.73
N GLY A 270 28.67 9.45 -17.16
CA GLY A 270 29.95 9.47 -17.84
C GLY A 270 30.82 8.29 -17.44
N GLY A 271 31.81 8.00 -18.22
CA GLY A 271 32.79 6.96 -17.98
C GLY A 271 33.81 6.84 -19.13
N GLU A 272 34.76 5.97 -18.91
CA GLU A 272 35.78 5.64 -19.90
C GLU A 272 35.50 4.24 -20.46
N VAL A 273 35.31 4.13 -21.77
CA VAL A 273 35.05 2.87 -22.48
C VAL A 273 36.08 2.73 -23.58
N CYS A 274 36.83 1.64 -23.62
CA CYS A 274 37.94 1.42 -24.54
C CYS A 274 39.02 2.52 -24.50
N GLY A 275 39.20 3.21 -23.37
CA GLY A 275 40.16 4.30 -23.22
C GLY A 275 39.64 5.68 -23.68
N GLU A 276 38.38 5.76 -24.09
CA GLU A 276 37.76 7.01 -24.54
C GLU A 276 36.72 7.53 -23.52
N PRO A 277 36.72 8.84 -23.25
CA PRO A 277 35.70 9.42 -22.38
C PRO A 277 34.36 9.50 -23.12
N VAL A 278 33.33 8.87 -22.52
CA VAL A 278 31.96 8.82 -23.04
C VAL A 278 31.04 9.54 -22.07
N LEU A 279 30.22 10.45 -22.56
CA LEU A 279 29.19 11.17 -21.82
C LEU A 279 27.83 10.90 -22.48
N LEU A 280 26.86 10.52 -21.64
CA LEU A 280 25.46 10.28 -22.05
C LEU A 280 24.53 11.08 -21.17
N GLY A 281 23.51 11.66 -21.76
CA GLY A 281 22.51 12.37 -20.96
C GLY A 281 21.47 13.13 -21.77
N SER A 282 20.72 13.95 -21.05
CA SER A 282 19.79 14.90 -21.65
C SER A 282 20.53 16.00 -22.42
N LEU A 283 19.80 16.73 -23.29
CA LEU A 283 20.34 17.88 -24.01
C LEU A 283 21.01 18.87 -23.05
N ASN A 284 20.30 19.26 -21.98
CA ASN A 284 20.80 20.24 -21.02
C ASN A 284 22.08 19.75 -20.33
N PHE A 285 22.11 18.47 -19.95
CA PHE A 285 23.30 17.88 -19.34
C PHE A 285 24.54 17.98 -20.25
N LEU A 286 24.44 17.61 -21.54
CA LEU A 286 25.58 17.69 -22.43
C LEU A 286 26.01 19.14 -22.67
N GLN A 287 25.07 20.07 -22.76
CA GLN A 287 25.38 21.50 -22.87
C GLN A 287 26.13 22.03 -21.64
N ASP A 288 25.68 21.63 -20.44
CA ASP A 288 26.35 21.96 -19.17
C ASP A 288 27.77 21.38 -19.07
N MET A 289 28.00 20.23 -19.74
CA MET A 289 29.31 19.59 -19.84
C MET A 289 30.19 20.21 -21.01
N GLY A 290 29.69 21.25 -21.68
CA GLY A 290 30.42 21.97 -22.71
C GLY A 290 30.41 21.29 -24.08
N VAL A 291 29.57 20.30 -24.34
CA VAL A 291 29.47 19.65 -25.65
C VAL A 291 28.67 20.54 -26.60
N VAL A 292 29.26 20.85 -27.76
CA VAL A 292 28.58 21.64 -28.78
C VAL A 292 27.53 20.81 -29.52
N ILE A 293 26.28 21.28 -29.43
CA ILE A 293 25.14 20.60 -30.07
C ILE A 293 24.68 21.41 -31.27
N PRO A 294 24.73 20.83 -32.49
CA PRO A 294 24.35 21.52 -33.73
C PRO A 294 22.86 21.94 -33.68
N GLU A 295 22.56 23.09 -34.31
CA GLU A 295 21.16 23.55 -34.46
C GLU A 295 20.31 22.54 -35.23
N GLY A 296 19.05 22.40 -34.87
CA GLY A 296 18.12 21.43 -35.46
C GLY A 296 18.26 19.99 -35.00
N THR A 297 19.09 19.73 -33.96
CA THR A 297 19.22 18.38 -33.33
C THR A 297 18.42 18.22 -32.09
N MET A 298 17.62 19.22 -31.69
CA MET A 298 16.79 19.18 -30.47
C MET A 298 15.64 18.16 -30.60
N VAL A 299 15.71 17.11 -29.80
CA VAL A 299 14.67 16.08 -29.71
C VAL A 299 14.15 16.04 -28.29
N ASN A 300 12.84 16.19 -28.13
CA ASN A 300 12.20 16.00 -26.83
C ASN A 300 12.28 14.51 -26.45
N GLN A 301 12.81 14.19 -25.28
CA GLN A 301 13.04 12.83 -24.79
C GLN A 301 14.06 12.06 -25.68
N ALA A 302 15.30 12.43 -25.58
CA ALA A 302 16.40 11.73 -26.23
C ALA A 302 17.59 11.59 -25.28
N VAL A 303 18.36 10.53 -25.47
CA VAL A 303 19.71 10.38 -24.91
C VAL A 303 20.69 10.85 -25.94
N TYR A 304 21.45 11.85 -25.58
CA TYR A 304 22.56 12.39 -26.38
C TYR A 304 23.85 11.68 -25.95
N ALA A 305 24.65 11.30 -26.92
CA ALA A 305 25.92 10.62 -26.70
C ALA A 305 27.08 11.47 -27.26
N ALA A 306 28.01 11.82 -26.39
CA ALA A 306 29.24 12.46 -26.75
C ALA A 306 30.41 11.54 -26.41
N ILE A 307 31.36 11.42 -27.33
CA ILE A 307 32.58 10.66 -27.19
C ILE A 307 33.74 11.64 -27.49
N ASP A 308 34.72 11.67 -26.60
CA ASP A 308 35.84 12.61 -26.66
C ASP A 308 35.38 14.08 -26.84
N GLY A 309 34.34 14.46 -26.08
CA GLY A 309 33.78 15.82 -26.12
C GLY A 309 32.98 16.19 -27.37
N GLN A 310 32.80 15.30 -28.34
CA GLN A 310 32.05 15.54 -29.56
C GLN A 310 30.75 14.77 -29.60
N LEU A 311 29.65 15.42 -30.04
CA LEU A 311 28.37 14.76 -30.23
C LEU A 311 28.48 13.68 -31.33
N CYS A 312 28.23 12.42 -30.99
CA CYS A 312 28.31 11.28 -31.90
C CYS A 312 26.96 10.66 -32.24
N ALA A 313 25.99 10.71 -31.32
CA ALA A 313 24.64 10.18 -31.57
C ALA A 313 23.58 10.86 -30.76
N VAL A 314 22.33 10.79 -31.25
CA VAL A 314 21.11 11.15 -30.55
C VAL A 314 20.12 9.99 -30.66
N PHE A 315 19.79 9.39 -29.56
CA PHE A 315 18.86 8.27 -29.46
C PHE A 315 17.49 8.80 -29.00
N ALA A 316 16.53 8.84 -29.91
CA ALA A 316 15.17 9.26 -29.60
C ALA A 316 14.45 8.16 -28.79
N ILE A 317 14.19 8.42 -27.52
CA ILE A 317 13.58 7.47 -26.59
C ILE A 317 12.18 7.94 -26.21
N SER A 318 11.22 7.05 -26.24
CA SER A 318 9.88 7.31 -25.71
C SER A 318 9.61 6.49 -24.48
N TYR A 319 9.10 7.15 -23.46
CA TYR A 319 8.59 6.56 -22.23
C TYR A 319 7.07 6.59 -22.28
N ALA A 320 6.42 5.42 -22.40
CA ALA A 320 4.97 5.35 -22.38
C ALA A 320 4.46 5.48 -20.94
N LYS A 321 3.63 6.51 -20.69
CA LYS A 321 3.00 6.71 -19.39
C LYS A 321 1.89 5.68 -19.17
N MET A 322 2.13 4.69 -18.35
CA MET A 322 1.12 3.74 -17.92
C MET A 322 0.16 4.37 -16.91
N ARG A 323 -1.16 4.16 -17.09
CA ARG A 323 -2.18 4.74 -16.20
C ARG A 323 -2.05 4.24 -14.77
N SER A 324 -1.75 2.96 -14.58
CA SER A 324 -1.55 2.34 -13.26
C SER A 324 -0.34 2.92 -12.52
N ALA A 325 0.81 3.05 -13.19
CA ALA A 325 2.01 3.67 -12.61
C ALA A 325 1.76 5.13 -12.22
N ALA A 326 1.10 5.90 -13.11
CA ALA A 326 0.75 7.29 -12.83
C ALA A 326 -0.19 7.44 -11.63
N ALA A 327 -1.26 6.63 -11.57
CA ALA A 327 -2.21 6.64 -10.46
C ALA A 327 -1.52 6.25 -9.14
N GLY A 328 -0.65 5.23 -9.16
CA GLY A 328 0.13 4.80 -8.01
C GLY A 328 1.05 5.91 -7.48
N LEU A 329 1.85 6.52 -8.36
CA LEU A 329 2.77 7.59 -7.99
C LEU A 329 2.05 8.82 -7.45
N VAL A 330 0.97 9.27 -8.12
CA VAL A 330 0.12 10.39 -7.64
C VAL A 330 -0.45 10.09 -6.25
N THR A 331 -0.93 8.87 -6.04
CA THR A 331 -1.48 8.44 -4.74
C THR A 331 -0.43 8.47 -3.64
N LEU A 332 0.77 7.93 -3.88
CA LEU A 332 1.87 7.95 -2.91
C LEU A 332 2.34 9.38 -2.60
N CYS A 333 2.56 10.21 -3.62
CA CYS A 333 2.98 11.59 -3.47
C CYS A 333 1.92 12.46 -2.78
N GLY A 334 0.64 12.15 -2.93
CA GLY A 334 -0.48 12.82 -2.26
C GLY A 334 -0.54 12.54 -0.76
N HIS A 335 0.09 11.45 -0.29
CA HIS A 335 -0.07 10.99 1.09
C HIS A 335 1.10 11.42 2.00
N ARG A 336 0.80 12.20 3.07
CA ARG A 336 1.83 12.82 3.96
C ARG A 336 2.71 11.84 4.73
N SER A 337 2.28 10.61 4.91
CA SER A 337 3.04 9.61 5.68
C SER A 337 3.92 8.70 4.83
N VAL A 338 3.84 8.82 3.53
CA VAL A 338 4.65 8.03 2.62
C VAL A 338 5.70 8.93 1.97
N THR A 339 6.93 8.48 1.99
CA THR A 339 8.06 9.13 1.32
C THR A 339 8.51 8.23 0.17
N PRO A 340 8.13 8.53 -1.08
CA PRO A 340 8.65 7.79 -2.22
C PRO A 340 10.16 7.99 -2.36
N VAL A 341 10.91 6.90 -2.52
CA VAL A 341 12.38 6.90 -2.67
C VAL A 341 12.70 6.29 -4.03
N ILE A 342 13.28 7.07 -4.93
CA ILE A 342 13.60 6.62 -6.29
C ILE A 342 14.86 5.76 -6.28
N LEU A 343 14.70 4.48 -6.54
CA LEU A 343 15.80 3.53 -6.68
C LEU A 343 16.08 3.17 -8.14
N CYS A 344 15.57 3.98 -9.06
CA CYS A 344 15.75 3.78 -10.50
C CYS A 344 17.22 3.90 -10.92
N GLY A 345 17.66 3.00 -11.79
CA GLY A 345 18.96 3.05 -12.43
C GLY A 345 19.00 3.98 -13.65
N ASP A 346 17.85 4.25 -14.22
CA ASP A 346 17.72 5.12 -15.39
C ASP A 346 18.04 6.58 -15.02
N PHE A 347 19.16 7.08 -15.53
CA PHE A 347 19.64 8.44 -15.28
C PHE A 347 18.75 9.53 -15.87
N MET A 348 17.86 9.19 -16.82
CA MET A 348 16.88 10.12 -17.38
C MET A 348 15.72 10.43 -16.44
N LEU A 349 15.50 9.61 -15.40
CA LEU A 349 14.40 9.77 -14.45
C LEU A 349 14.74 10.82 -13.38
N THR A 350 14.92 12.04 -13.81
CA THR A 350 15.16 13.20 -12.95
C THR A 350 13.88 13.74 -12.33
N GLU A 351 14.02 14.62 -11.33
CA GLU A 351 12.90 15.33 -10.70
C GLU A 351 12.03 16.06 -11.74
N GLY A 352 12.65 16.83 -12.64
CA GLY A 352 11.95 17.56 -13.70
C GLY A 352 11.23 16.63 -14.68
N PHE A 353 11.86 15.49 -15.03
CA PHE A 353 11.23 14.48 -15.88
C PHE A 353 9.97 13.90 -15.23
N LEU A 354 10.03 13.47 -13.96
CA LEU A 354 8.88 12.92 -13.26
C LEU A 354 7.76 13.96 -13.10
N GLN A 355 8.10 15.21 -12.80
CA GLN A 355 7.12 16.29 -12.71
C GLN A 355 6.41 16.51 -14.05
N SER A 356 7.13 16.61 -15.14
CA SER A 356 6.55 16.84 -16.49
C SER A 356 5.73 15.65 -16.98
N LYS A 357 6.23 14.41 -16.74
CA LYS A 357 5.63 13.18 -17.26
C LYS A 357 4.39 12.75 -16.48
N PHE A 358 4.45 12.80 -15.14
CA PHE A 358 3.38 12.32 -14.27
C PHE A 358 2.51 13.43 -13.68
N GLY A 359 2.95 14.69 -13.72
CA GLY A 359 2.23 15.81 -13.12
C GLY A 359 2.27 15.81 -11.60
N VAL A 360 3.27 15.18 -10.99
CA VAL A 360 3.39 15.04 -9.53
C VAL A 360 4.25 16.14 -8.92
N LYS A 361 3.95 16.52 -7.68
CA LYS A 361 4.80 17.40 -6.89
C LYS A 361 5.97 16.59 -6.31
N THR A 362 7.16 16.81 -6.84
CA THR A 362 8.37 16.04 -6.52
C THR A 362 9.00 16.39 -5.18
N ARG A 363 8.61 17.49 -4.53
CA ARG A 363 9.17 17.96 -3.24
C ARG A 363 9.26 16.90 -2.13
N ARG A 364 8.48 15.82 -2.20
CA ARG A 364 8.49 14.71 -1.23
C ARG A 364 9.13 13.45 -1.74
N ILE A 365 9.53 13.44 -2.99
CA ILE A 365 10.23 12.32 -3.60
C ILE A 365 11.71 12.48 -3.25
N VAL A 366 12.31 11.41 -2.81
CA VAL A 366 13.74 11.37 -2.48
C VAL A 366 14.49 10.73 -3.64
N PHE A 367 15.57 11.38 -4.05
CA PHE A 367 16.54 10.87 -5.04
C PHE A 367 17.85 10.60 -4.32
N PRO A 368 18.11 9.38 -3.84
CA PRO A 368 19.31 9.05 -3.13
C PRO A 368 20.53 9.02 -4.05
N THR A 369 21.71 9.24 -3.48
CA THR A 369 22.98 9.04 -4.20
C THR A 369 23.12 7.57 -4.65
N ARG A 370 23.97 7.31 -5.63
CA ARG A 370 24.18 5.95 -6.16
C ARG A 370 24.57 4.95 -5.06
N GLU A 371 25.42 5.34 -4.14
CA GLU A 371 25.89 4.48 -3.03
C GLU A 371 24.72 4.10 -2.12
N VAL A 372 23.94 5.08 -1.67
CA VAL A 372 22.75 4.86 -0.83
C VAL A 372 21.71 4.04 -1.59
N ARG A 373 21.50 4.32 -2.89
CA ARG A 373 20.57 3.55 -3.73
C ARG A 373 20.96 2.07 -3.79
N ASN A 374 22.25 1.78 -4.03
CA ASN A 374 22.73 0.40 -4.10
C ASN A 374 22.61 -0.33 -2.76
N ASP A 375 22.89 0.37 -1.65
CA ASP A 375 22.65 -0.19 -0.31
C ASP A 375 21.16 -0.52 -0.11
N LEU A 376 20.26 0.40 -0.42
CA LEU A 376 18.81 0.20 -0.30
C LEU A 376 18.27 -0.92 -1.19
N LEU A 377 18.81 -1.09 -2.41
CA LEU A 377 18.45 -2.18 -3.32
C LEU A 377 18.86 -3.57 -2.79
N ASN A 378 19.91 -3.63 -1.98
CA ASN A 378 20.40 -4.87 -1.39
C ASN A 378 19.71 -5.24 -0.07
N ARG A 379 19.00 -4.29 0.56
CA ARG A 379 18.25 -4.57 1.80
C ARG A 379 17.09 -5.50 1.52
N ARG A 380 17.03 -6.60 2.25
CA ARG A 380 15.96 -7.60 2.18
C ARG A 380 15.13 -7.53 3.45
N PRO A 381 13.82 -7.82 3.38
CA PRO A 381 13.01 -8.04 4.57
C PRO A 381 13.52 -9.28 5.31
N ASP A 382 13.22 -9.34 6.60
CA ASP A 382 13.42 -10.53 7.39
C ASP A 382 12.63 -11.69 6.74
N PRO A 383 13.24 -12.87 6.51
CA PRO A 383 12.53 -14.01 5.97
C PRO A 383 11.29 -14.43 6.75
N GLU A 384 11.27 -14.17 8.08
CA GLU A 384 10.12 -14.45 8.95
C GLU A 384 9.11 -13.30 9.03
N ALA A 385 9.36 -12.17 8.34
CA ALA A 385 8.46 -11.03 8.37
C ALA A 385 7.20 -11.31 7.56
N ALA A 386 6.07 -11.46 8.23
CA ALA A 386 4.77 -11.67 7.59
C ALA A 386 4.40 -10.52 6.64
N ALA A 387 3.79 -10.85 5.53
CA ALA A 387 3.28 -9.86 4.58
C ALA A 387 2.17 -9.02 5.22
N LEU A 388 2.22 -7.71 5.02
CA LEU A 388 1.20 -6.75 5.50
C LEU A 388 0.02 -6.60 4.53
N ALA A 389 0.30 -6.78 3.23
CA ALA A 389 -0.68 -6.86 2.17
C ALA A 389 -0.14 -7.77 1.07
N ILE A 390 -1.03 -8.43 0.35
CA ILE A 390 -0.72 -9.24 -0.81
C ILE A 390 -1.31 -8.58 -2.06
N THR A 391 -0.51 -8.46 -3.11
CA THR A 391 -0.92 -7.95 -4.41
C THR A 391 -0.85 -9.07 -5.44
N THR A 392 -1.88 -9.17 -6.27
CA THR A 392 -2.01 -10.16 -7.35
C THR A 392 -1.59 -9.62 -8.71
N ARG A 393 -1.28 -8.32 -8.75
CA ARG A 393 -0.80 -7.60 -9.93
C ARG A 393 0.47 -6.87 -9.60
N ASP A 394 1.40 -6.92 -10.53
CA ASP A 394 2.68 -6.21 -10.43
C ASP A 394 2.54 -4.77 -10.91
N GLU A 395 1.69 -4.01 -10.22
CA GLU A 395 1.39 -2.63 -10.56
C GLU A 395 1.58 -1.72 -9.34
N LEU A 396 2.21 -0.57 -9.54
CA LEU A 396 2.44 0.41 -8.47
C LEU A 396 1.14 0.85 -7.77
N VAL A 397 0.04 0.96 -8.53
CA VAL A 397 -1.26 1.36 -7.98
C VAL A 397 -1.78 0.38 -6.94
N SER A 398 -1.50 -0.92 -7.10
CA SER A 398 -1.91 -1.97 -6.16
C SER A 398 -1.30 -1.73 -4.77
N ALA A 399 0.01 -1.55 -4.73
CA ALA A 399 0.72 -1.25 -3.49
C ALA A 399 0.39 0.14 -2.91
N ALA A 400 0.26 1.15 -3.76
CA ALA A 400 -0.11 2.49 -3.34
C ALA A 400 -1.48 2.53 -2.64
N TYR A 401 -2.47 1.82 -3.17
CA TYR A 401 -3.80 1.74 -2.56
C TYR A 401 -3.81 0.92 -1.27
N ALA A 402 -2.98 -0.15 -1.15
CA ALA A 402 -2.81 -0.86 0.09
C ALA A 402 -2.35 0.07 1.21
N VAL A 403 -1.26 0.80 0.97
CA VAL A 403 -0.62 1.68 1.97
C VAL A 403 -1.54 2.85 2.36
N THR A 404 -2.12 3.55 1.38
CA THR A 404 -2.98 4.70 1.67
C THR A 404 -4.35 4.28 2.20
N GLY A 405 -4.90 3.16 1.71
CA GLY A 405 -6.16 2.59 2.16
C GLY A 405 -6.10 2.08 3.60
N ALA A 406 -5.03 1.38 3.97
CA ALA A 406 -4.82 0.91 5.34
C ALA A 406 -4.86 2.05 6.35
N ARG A 407 -4.23 3.18 6.03
CA ARG A 407 -4.25 4.36 6.89
C ARG A 407 -5.63 4.98 7.02
N SER A 408 -6.34 5.11 5.90
CA SER A 408 -7.71 5.63 5.91
C SER A 408 -8.63 4.74 6.75
N LEU A 409 -8.48 3.41 6.61
CA LEU A 409 -9.23 2.44 7.41
C LEU A 409 -8.91 2.55 8.89
N ARG A 410 -7.62 2.63 9.26
CA ARG A 410 -7.21 2.80 10.66
C ARG A 410 -7.81 4.07 11.27
N SER A 411 -7.76 5.19 10.56
CA SER A 411 -8.35 6.45 11.03
C SER A 411 -9.87 6.35 11.19
N ALA A 412 -10.56 5.76 10.21
CA ALA A 412 -12.01 5.57 10.28
C ALA A 412 -12.42 4.63 11.42
N ALA A 413 -11.70 3.52 11.60
CA ALA A 413 -11.95 2.57 12.69
C ALA A 413 -11.71 3.19 14.08
N THR A 414 -10.62 3.97 14.23
CA THR A 414 -10.32 4.67 15.48
C THR A 414 -11.39 5.71 15.80
N LEU A 415 -11.76 6.54 14.82
CA LEU A 415 -12.80 7.56 15.00
C LEU A 415 -14.15 6.93 15.34
N GLY A 416 -14.54 5.88 14.60
CA GLY A 416 -15.76 5.14 14.90
C GLY A 416 -15.78 4.56 16.30
N THR A 417 -14.68 3.95 16.73
CA THR A 417 -14.57 3.40 18.10
C THR A 417 -14.71 4.50 19.17
N VAL A 418 -14.03 5.64 18.98
CA VAL A 418 -14.11 6.77 19.94
C VAL A 418 -15.54 7.34 20.02
N ILE A 419 -16.18 7.57 18.87
CA ILE A 419 -17.56 8.07 18.84
C ILE A 419 -18.51 7.13 19.60
N HIS A 420 -18.36 5.83 19.41
CA HIS A 420 -19.23 4.86 20.09
C HIS A 420 -18.93 4.71 21.58
N LEU A 421 -17.68 4.90 22.01
CA LEU A 421 -17.33 4.90 23.43
C LEU A 421 -17.89 6.13 24.18
N ILE A 422 -18.05 7.25 23.49
CA ILE A 422 -18.60 8.49 24.09
C ILE A 422 -20.13 8.49 24.03
N GLY A 423 -20.71 7.89 23.01
CA GLY A 423 -22.17 7.90 22.77
C GLY A 423 -22.93 6.70 23.33
N GLY A 424 -22.27 5.66 23.82
CA GLY A 424 -22.82 4.50 24.51
C GLY A 424 -22.49 4.57 25.98
#